data_b181ddff688707f4045e522e1df6bf45
#
_entry.id   b181ddff688707f4045e522e1df6bf45
#
_cell.length_a   1.000
_cell.length_b   1.000
_cell.length_c   1.000
_cell.angle_alpha   90.00
_cell.angle_beta   90.00
_cell.angle_gamma   90.00
#
_symmetry.space_group_name_H-M   'P 1'
#
loop_
_entity.id
_entity.type
_entity.pdbx_description
1 polymer ?
#
loop_
_entity_poly.entity_id
_entity_poly.type
_entity_poly.pdbx_seq_one_letter_code
_entity_poly.pdbx_strand_id
1 'polypeptide(L)' 'VSDNSTELDLENEIASQSIIVSVDIWTDTSMEASALLNACEILMRELGYKMTYSADVPRPEGALHHINCRFETTR' A
#
# COMPACT_ATOMS: atom_id res chain seq x y z
N VAL A 1 19.61 -6.66 16.15
CA VAL A 1 19.67 -6.48 16.10
C VAL A 1 19.82 -6.46 15.95
N SER A 2 19.94 -6.81 15.93
CA SER A 2 20.16 -6.74 15.86
C SER A 2 20.36 -6.63 15.53
N ASP A 3 20.56 -6.80 15.48
CA ASP A 3 20.79 -6.53 15.23
C ASP A 3 20.74 -6.27 14.76
N ASN A 4 20.99 -6.45 14.70
CA ASN A 4 21.02 -5.99 14.30
C ASN A 4 21.17 -5.49 13.89
N SER A 5 21.32 -5.57 13.87
CA SER A 5 21.53 -4.99 13.54
C SER A 5 21.75 -4.40 13.29
N THR A 6 22.07 -4.37 13.26
CA THR A 6 22.30 -3.75 12.99
C THR A 6 22.78 -3.21 12.66
N GLU A 7 23.09 -3.14 12.58
CA GLU A 7 23.50 -2.60 12.25
C GLU A 7 23.73 -2.03 11.65
N LEU A 8 24.10 -1.92 11.52
CA LEU A 8 24.23 -1.28 10.98
C LEU A 8 24.54 -0.73 10.28
N ASP A 9 24.51 -0.77 10.14
CA ASP A 9 24.88 -0.09 9.49
C ASP A 9 24.73 0.67 9.18
N LEU A 10 25.03 1.03 9.23
CA LEU A 10 24.81 1.80 9.06
C LEU A 10 25.05 2.76 8.66
N GLU A 11 25.32 2.93 8.63
CA GLU A 11 25.57 3.82 8.31
C GLU A 11 25.17 4.52 7.36
N ASN A 12 25.01 4.71 6.75
CA ASN A 12 24.65 5.35 5.89
C ASN A 12 23.49 5.10 5.30
N GLU A 13 23.17 4.36 5.07
CA GLU A 13 22.18 4.11 4.62
C GLU A 13 21.10 4.21 5.22
N ILE A 14 21.15 4.28 5.89
CA ILE A 14 20.25 4.52 6.81
C ILE A 14 19.43 5.69 6.63
N ALA A 15 19.86 6.60 5.89
CA ALA A 15 19.18 7.82 5.71
C ALA A 15 17.84 7.65 5.06
N SER A 16 17.64 6.58 4.32
CA SER A 16 16.32 6.37 3.74
C SER A 16 15.80 5.01 4.10
N GLN A 17 14.54 5.00 4.47
CA GLN A 17 13.82 3.82 4.88
C GLN A 17 12.53 3.76 4.12
N SER A 18 12.26 2.65 3.46
CA SER A 18 10.99 2.45 2.75
C SER A 18 9.94 1.91 3.68
N ILE A 19 8.75 2.48 3.60
CA ILE A 19 7.60 2.00 4.34
C ILE A 19 6.55 1.61 3.32
N ILE A 20 6.08 0.37 3.41
CA ILE A 20 5.08 -0.14 2.48
C ILE A 20 3.81 -0.42 3.25
N VAL A 21 2.70 0.13 2.76
CA VAL A 21 1.38 -0.07 3.35
C VAL A 21 0.52 -0.79 2.34
N SER A 22 -0.09 -1.89 2.77
CA SER A 22 -0.99 -2.65 1.94
C SER A 22 -2.42 -2.34 2.36
N VAL A 23 -3.27 -2.02 1.39
CA VAL A 23 -4.66 -1.65 1.65
C VAL A 23 -5.56 -2.56 0.83
N ASP A 24 -6.58 -3.10 1.49
CA ASP A 24 -7.58 -3.93 0.84
C ASP A 24 -8.91 -3.19 0.82
N ILE A 25 -9.58 -3.22 -0.32
CA ILE A 25 -10.87 -2.55 -0.51
C ILE A 25 -11.89 -3.58 -0.91
N TRP A 26 -13.00 -3.65 -0.18
CA TRP A 26 -14.13 -4.54 -0.50
C TRP A 26 -15.37 -3.70 -0.73
N THR A 27 -16.06 -3.95 -1.83
CA THR A 27 -17.30 -3.22 -2.15
C THR A 27 -18.28 -4.14 -2.84
N ASP A 28 -19.55 -3.71 -2.89
CA ASP A 28 -20.59 -4.44 -3.59
C ASP A 28 -20.46 -4.32 -5.11
N THR A 29 -19.93 -3.21 -5.61
CA THR A 29 -19.85 -2.97 -7.03
C THR A 29 -18.44 -2.55 -7.43
N SER A 30 -18.09 -2.79 -8.70
CA SER A 30 -16.79 -2.39 -9.21
C SER A 30 -16.68 -0.87 -9.28
N MET A 31 -17.79 -0.18 -9.50
CA MET A 31 -17.78 1.27 -9.54
C MET A 31 -17.40 1.85 -8.18
N GLU A 32 -17.96 1.29 -7.11
CA GLU A 32 -17.60 1.72 -5.76
C GLU A 32 -16.15 1.42 -5.45
N ALA A 33 -15.67 0.26 -5.89
CA ALA A 33 -14.28 -0.12 -5.68
C ALA A 33 -13.33 0.90 -6.34
N SER A 34 -13.64 1.28 -7.58
CA SER A 34 -12.83 2.26 -8.29
C SER A 34 -12.86 3.63 -7.61
N ALA A 35 -14.03 4.04 -7.13
CA ALA A 35 -14.16 5.31 -6.45
C ALA A 35 -13.35 5.33 -5.16
N LEU A 36 -13.42 4.26 -4.38
CA LEU A 36 -12.67 4.17 -3.14
C LEU A 36 -11.17 4.08 -3.39
N LEU A 37 -10.77 3.36 -4.41
CA LEU A 37 -9.37 3.27 -4.78
C LEU A 37 -8.81 4.65 -5.13
N ASN A 38 -9.57 5.41 -5.91
CA ASN A 38 -9.16 6.74 -6.30
C ASN A 38 -9.05 7.67 -5.08
N ALA A 39 -10.04 7.62 -4.19
CA ALA A 39 -10.02 8.44 -2.99
C ALA A 39 -8.84 8.06 -2.10
N CYS A 40 -8.57 6.77 -1.97
CA CYS A 40 -7.46 6.29 -1.17
C CYS A 40 -6.12 6.77 -1.75
N GLU A 41 -5.99 6.71 -3.06
CA GLU A 41 -4.77 7.16 -3.71
C GLU A 41 -4.52 8.64 -3.45
N ILE A 42 -5.56 9.45 -3.55
CA ILE A 42 -5.43 10.89 -3.30
C ILE A 42 -4.99 11.17 -1.88
N LEU A 43 -5.63 10.50 -0.92
CA LEU A 43 -5.28 10.70 0.50
C LEU A 43 -3.86 10.25 0.79
N MET A 44 -3.47 9.09 0.26
CA MET A 44 -2.12 8.58 0.51
C MET A 44 -1.08 9.46 -0.13
N ARG A 45 -1.38 10.01 -1.31
CA ARG A 45 -0.45 10.92 -1.96
C ARG A 45 -0.23 12.18 -1.12
N GLU A 46 -1.29 12.69 -0.49
CA GLU A 46 -1.17 13.85 0.37
C GLU A 46 -0.32 13.56 1.59
N LEU A 47 -0.28 12.31 2.02
CA LEU A 47 0.55 11.89 3.13
C LEU A 47 1.99 11.57 2.70
N GLY A 48 2.29 11.71 1.42
CA GLY A 48 3.63 11.46 0.94
C GLY A 48 3.87 10.06 0.42
N TYR A 49 2.80 9.28 0.24
CA TYR A 49 2.91 7.91 -0.27
C TYR A 49 2.66 7.88 -1.77
N LYS A 50 3.24 6.88 -2.41
CA LYS A 50 3.05 6.64 -3.83
C LYS A 50 2.50 5.23 -4.01
N MET A 51 1.49 5.11 -4.88
CA MET A 51 0.94 3.80 -5.19
C MET A 51 1.93 3.05 -6.08
N THR A 52 2.35 1.87 -5.63
CA THR A 52 3.30 1.05 -6.39
C THR A 52 2.64 -0.17 -7.01
N TYR A 53 1.41 -0.49 -6.60
CA TYR A 53 0.74 -1.69 -7.09
C TYR A 53 -0.75 -1.59 -6.81
N SER A 54 -1.56 -2.05 -7.75
CA SER A 54 -2.98 -2.26 -7.48
C SER A 54 -3.47 -3.36 -8.42
N ALA A 55 -4.34 -4.21 -7.92
CA ALA A 55 -4.91 -5.30 -8.72
C ALA A 55 -6.21 -5.77 -8.10
N ASP A 56 -7.08 -6.27 -8.96
CA ASP A 56 -8.28 -6.96 -8.51
C ASP A 56 -7.87 -8.32 -7.98
N VAL A 57 -8.42 -8.69 -6.83
CA VAL A 57 -8.17 -10.01 -6.25
C VAL A 57 -9.28 -10.93 -6.74
N PRO A 58 -8.93 -12.12 -7.26
CA PRO A 58 -9.95 -13.09 -7.66
C PRO A 58 -10.87 -13.42 -6.49
N ARG A 59 -12.15 -13.58 -6.78
CA ARG A 59 -13.15 -13.83 -5.77
C ARG A 59 -14.12 -14.90 -6.23
N PRO A 60 -14.71 -15.65 -5.29
CA PRO A 60 -15.79 -16.57 -5.65
C PRO A 60 -17.02 -15.79 -6.08
N GLU A 61 -17.88 -16.44 -6.82
CA GLU A 61 -19.13 -15.86 -7.22
C GLU A 61 -19.95 -15.45 -6.00
N GLY A 62 -20.52 -14.25 -6.03
CA GLY A 62 -21.32 -13.75 -4.92
C GLY A 62 -20.53 -13.04 -3.85
N ALA A 63 -19.20 -13.08 -3.92
CA ALA A 63 -18.39 -12.37 -2.94
C ALA A 63 -18.25 -10.89 -3.33
N LEU A 64 -17.85 -10.08 -2.39
CA LEU A 64 -17.60 -8.67 -2.64
C LEU A 64 -16.45 -8.47 -3.61
N HIS A 65 -16.48 -7.38 -4.34
CA HIS A 65 -15.33 -6.95 -5.13
C HIS A 65 -14.18 -6.65 -4.18
N HIS A 66 -12.98 -7.06 -4.54
CA HIS A 66 -11.82 -6.89 -3.71
C HIS A 66 -10.65 -6.37 -4.53
N ILE A 67 -10.09 -5.25 -4.10
CA ILE A 67 -8.90 -4.68 -4.70
C ILE A 67 -7.83 -4.63 -3.65
N ASN A 68 -6.62 -5.07 -3.99
CA ASN A 68 -5.46 -4.92 -3.13
C ASN A 68 -4.55 -3.87 -3.76
N CYS A 69 -4.14 -2.89 -2.97
CA CYS A 69 -3.20 -1.89 -3.45
C CYS A 69 -2.11 -1.67 -2.43
N ARG A 70 -0.97 -1.21 -2.91
CA ARG A 70 0.18 -0.96 -2.06
C ARG A 70 0.69 0.44 -2.30
N PHE A 71 1.11 1.06 -1.21
CA PHE A 71 1.66 2.40 -1.23
C PHE A 71 3.01 2.37 -0.56
N GLU A 72 3.90 3.22 -1.05
CA GLU A 72 5.25 3.27 -0.51
C GLU A 72 5.67 4.71 -0.28
N THR A 73 6.38 4.93 0.80
CA THR A 73 7.02 6.21 1.05
C THR A 73 8.43 5.95 1.55
N THR A 74 9.28 6.95 1.42
CA THR A 74 10.65 6.88 1.89
C THR A 74 10.86 7.97 2.92
N ARG A 75 11.52 7.61 3.99
CA ARG A 75 11.83 8.56 5.04
C ARG A 75 13.29 8.82 5.14
#